data_0ee9281e39959ab79202bed42707e55a
#
_entry.id   0ee9281e39959ab79202bed42707e55a
#
_cell.length_a   1.000
_cell.length_b   1.000
_cell.length_c   1.000
_cell.angle_alpha   90.00
_cell.angle_beta   90.00
_cell.angle_gamma   90.00
#
_symmetry.space_group_name_H-M   'P 1'
#
loop_
_entity.id
_entity.type
_entity.pdbx_description
1 polymer ?
#
loop_
_entity_poly.entity_id
_entity_poly.type
_entity_poly.pdbx_seq_one_letter_code
_entity_poly.pdbx_strand_id
1 'polypeptide(L)' 'MKEADLKLRAKIYRRSLEQLPREVDLWKACVQLELPEEAKQLLARAVQCVPHAVDLWLALAKLETYKHAQGVL' A
#
# COMPACT_ATOMS: atom_id res chain seq x y z
N MET A 1 12.12 13.70 13.83
CA MET A 1 10.74 14.04 14.19
C MET A 1 9.72 13.51 13.21
N LYS A 2 9.86 13.90 11.96
CA LYS A 2 8.90 13.48 10.95
C LYS A 2 8.92 11.99 10.69
N GLU A 3 10.11 11.41 10.78
CA GLU A 3 10.23 9.96 10.57
C GLU A 3 9.48 9.18 11.63
N ALA A 4 9.55 9.64 12.88
CA ALA A 4 8.85 8.97 13.97
C ALA A 4 7.34 9.08 13.78
N ASP A 5 6.88 10.25 13.33
CA ASP A 5 5.45 10.45 13.06
C ASP A 5 4.96 9.53 11.96
N LEU A 6 5.75 9.37 10.90
CA LEU A 6 5.37 8.51 9.79
C LEU A 6 5.30 7.05 10.22
N LYS A 7 6.25 6.61 11.01
CA LYS A 7 6.24 5.23 11.51
C LYS A 7 5.06 5.00 12.43
N LEU A 8 4.74 5.98 13.27
CA LEU A 8 3.60 5.87 14.17
C LEU A 8 2.30 5.81 13.38
N ARG A 9 2.17 6.65 12.37
CA ARG A 9 0.98 6.64 11.51
C ARG A 9 0.83 5.31 10.79
N ALA A 10 1.94 4.76 10.30
CA ALA A 10 1.90 3.47 9.61
C ALA A 10 1.40 2.38 10.54
N LYS A 11 1.83 2.38 11.79
CA LYS A 11 1.36 1.42 12.77
C LYS A 11 -0.12 1.55 13.02
N ILE A 12 -0.60 2.78 13.14
CA ILE A 12 -2.02 3.03 13.37
C ILE A 12 -2.84 2.54 12.19
N TYR A 13 -2.39 2.82 10.98
CA TYR A 13 -3.09 2.36 9.79
C TYR A 13 -3.11 0.85 9.69
N ARG A 14 -1.99 0.20 9.99
CA ARG A 14 -1.93 -1.25 9.95
C ARG A 14 -2.88 -1.88 10.96
N ARG A 15 -2.98 -1.29 12.14
CA ARG A 15 -3.93 -1.74 13.14
C ARG A 15 -5.36 -1.58 12.66
N SER A 16 -5.64 -0.44 12.05
CA SER A 16 -6.97 -0.19 11.50
C SER A 16 -7.30 -1.20 10.42
N LEU A 17 -6.33 -1.55 9.60
CA LEU A 17 -6.54 -2.53 8.54
C LEU A 17 -6.86 -3.92 9.08
N GLU A 18 -6.29 -4.28 10.23
CA GLU A 18 -6.60 -5.56 10.85
C GLU A 18 -8.08 -5.64 11.25
N GLN A 19 -8.64 -4.52 11.70
CA GLN A 19 -10.02 -4.47 12.10
C GLN A 19 -10.95 -4.19 10.92
N LEU A 20 -10.48 -3.39 9.96
CA LEU A 20 -11.28 -2.98 8.81
C LEU A 20 -10.52 -3.27 7.51
N PRO A 21 -10.34 -4.54 7.17
CA PRO A 21 -9.54 -4.90 5.99
C PRO A 21 -10.18 -4.51 4.66
N ARG A 22 -11.44 -4.11 4.67
CA ARG A 22 -12.14 -3.72 3.44
C ARG A 22 -12.09 -2.22 3.18
N GLU A 23 -11.43 -1.45 4.05
CA GLU A 23 -11.35 -0.01 3.88
C GLU A 23 -10.24 0.33 2.88
N VAL A 24 -10.65 0.62 1.65
CA VAL A 24 -9.71 0.94 0.57
C VAL A 24 -8.87 2.18 0.91
N ASP A 25 -9.51 3.17 1.50
CA ASP A 25 -8.82 4.41 1.85
C ASP A 25 -7.66 4.15 2.81
N LEU A 26 -7.88 3.24 3.76
CA LEU A 26 -6.82 2.88 4.71
C LEU A 26 -5.65 2.21 4.00
N TRP A 27 -5.95 1.31 3.07
CA TRP A 27 -4.91 0.65 2.30
C TRP A 27 -4.11 1.66 1.50
N LYS A 28 -4.78 2.61 0.87
CA LYS A 28 -4.10 3.64 0.10
C LYS A 28 -3.21 4.50 0.97
N ALA A 29 -3.71 4.92 2.13
CA ALA A 29 -2.94 5.73 3.06
C ALA A 29 -1.70 4.98 3.54
N CYS A 30 -1.87 3.72 3.88
CA CYS A 30 -0.76 2.90 4.35
C CYS A 30 0.30 2.75 3.27
N VAL A 31 -0.12 2.52 2.04
CA VAL A 31 0.78 2.35 0.91
C VAL A 31 1.61 3.60 0.67
N GLN A 32 1.00 4.77 0.83
CA GLN A 32 1.71 6.02 0.62
C GLN A 32 2.80 6.26 1.66
N LEU A 33 2.65 5.67 2.84
CA LEU A 33 3.64 5.83 3.90
C LEU A 33 4.78 4.81 3.81
N GLU A 34 4.62 3.79 3.00
CA GLU A 34 5.61 2.73 2.90
C GLU A 34 6.50 2.89 1.67
N LEU A 35 7.65 2.22 1.70
CA LEU A 35 8.52 2.17 0.54
C LEU A 35 7.86 1.39 -0.59
N PRO A 36 8.25 1.63 -1.85
CA PRO A 36 7.61 0.94 -2.98
C PRO A 36 7.61 -0.58 -2.86
N GLU A 37 8.68 -1.15 -2.32
CA GLU A 37 8.78 -2.59 -2.15
C GLU A 37 7.75 -3.11 -1.17
N GLU A 38 7.62 -2.44 -0.03
CA GLU A 38 6.63 -2.83 0.97
C GLU A 38 5.23 -2.46 0.53
N ALA A 39 5.09 -1.34 -0.18
CA ALA A 39 3.80 -0.94 -0.71
C ALA A 39 3.24 -1.99 -1.66
N LYS A 40 4.11 -2.60 -2.45
CA LYS A 40 3.69 -3.64 -3.38
C LYS A 40 3.10 -4.83 -2.62
N GLN A 41 3.75 -5.23 -1.53
CA GLN A 41 3.24 -6.34 -0.72
C GLN A 41 1.91 -5.98 -0.07
N LEU A 42 1.78 -4.75 0.40
CA LEU A 42 0.53 -4.29 0.99
C LEU A 42 -0.59 -4.29 -0.03
N LEU A 43 -0.30 -3.82 -1.22
CA LEU A 43 -1.29 -3.78 -2.29
C LEU A 43 -1.72 -5.18 -2.71
N ALA A 44 -0.77 -6.11 -2.77
CA ALA A 44 -1.09 -7.48 -3.10
C ALA A 44 -2.06 -8.07 -2.07
N ARG A 45 -1.86 -7.75 -0.82
CA ARG A 45 -2.78 -8.16 0.24
C ARG A 45 -4.12 -7.47 0.10
N ALA A 46 -4.07 -6.17 -0.18
CA ALA A 46 -5.28 -5.38 -0.28
C ALA A 46 -6.21 -5.90 -1.37
N VAL A 47 -5.65 -6.26 -2.53
CA VAL A 47 -6.48 -6.75 -3.63
C VAL A 47 -7.07 -8.12 -3.32
N GLN A 48 -6.46 -8.87 -2.42
CA GLN A 48 -7.03 -10.13 -1.97
C GLN A 48 -8.19 -9.90 -1.00
N CYS A 49 -8.09 -8.86 -0.19
CA CYS A 49 -9.16 -8.52 0.74
C CYS A 49 -10.31 -7.80 0.04
N VAL A 50 -9.98 -6.96 -0.93
CA VAL A 50 -10.99 -6.18 -1.66
C VAL A 50 -10.72 -6.34 -3.16
N PRO A 51 -11.04 -7.49 -3.73
CA PRO A 51 -10.71 -7.77 -5.14
C PRO A 51 -11.42 -6.90 -6.15
N HIS A 52 -12.52 -6.28 -5.75
CA HIS A 52 -13.28 -5.40 -6.64
C HIS A 52 -12.79 -3.95 -6.61
N ALA A 53 -11.78 -3.65 -5.82
CA ALA A 53 -11.24 -2.31 -5.73
C ALA A 53 -10.25 -2.06 -6.86
N VAL A 54 -10.73 -1.48 -7.94
CA VAL A 54 -9.91 -1.23 -9.13
C VAL A 54 -8.74 -0.31 -8.80
N ASP A 55 -8.96 0.65 -7.92
CA ASP A 55 -7.91 1.58 -7.52
C ASP A 55 -6.67 0.85 -6.99
N LEU A 56 -6.90 -0.20 -6.20
CA LEU A 56 -5.81 -0.96 -5.64
C LEU A 56 -5.06 -1.75 -6.71
N TRP A 57 -5.80 -2.31 -7.65
CA TRP A 57 -5.19 -3.01 -8.77
C TRP A 57 -4.36 -2.07 -9.61
N LEU A 58 -4.87 -0.89 -9.88
CA LEU A 58 -4.15 0.11 -10.65
C LEU A 58 -2.87 0.56 -9.94
N ALA A 59 -2.96 0.76 -8.63
CA ALA A 59 -1.79 1.15 -7.86
C ALA A 59 -0.71 0.06 -7.89
N LEU A 60 -1.13 -1.19 -7.79
CA LEU A 60 -0.20 -2.31 -7.84
C LEU A 60 0.47 -2.39 -9.22
N ALA A 61 -0.31 -2.21 -10.26
CA ALA A 61 0.23 -2.23 -11.62
C ALA A 61 1.24 -1.11 -11.84
N LYS A 62 0.95 0.06 -11.29
CA LYS A 62 1.87 1.19 -11.41
C LYS A 62 3.21 0.89 -10.75
N LEU A 63 3.18 0.27 -9.57
CA LEU A 63 4.40 -0.07 -8.88
C LEU A 63 5.21 -1.11 -9.64
N GLU A 64 4.55 -2.08 -10.22
CA GLU A 64 5.23 -3.09 -11.01
C GLU A 64 5.85 -2.49 -12.26
N THR A 65 5.14 -1.60 -12.91
CA THR A 65 5.65 -0.92 -14.11
C THR A 65 6.86 -0.07 -13.75
N TYR A 66 6.79 0.64 -12.64
CA TYR A 66 7.89 1.48 -12.19
C TYR A 66 9.15 0.65 -11.94
N LYS A 67 9.01 -0.46 -11.25
CA LYS A 67 10.13 -1.34 -10.97
C LYS A 67 10.71 -1.93 -12.25
N HIS A 68 9.84 -2.30 -13.16
CA HIS A 68 10.25 -2.86 -14.44
C HIS A 68 11.00 -1.84 -15.29
N ALA A 69 10.52 -0.61 -15.29
CA ALA A 69 11.17 0.46 -16.03
C ALA A 69 12.58 0.72 -15.51
N GLN A 70 12.76 0.67 -14.21
CA GLN A 70 14.08 0.84 -13.61
C GLN A 70 15.02 -0.30 -14.01
N GLY A 71 14.47 -1.50 -14.10
CA GLY A 71 15.26 -2.65 -14.45
C GLY A 71 15.78 -2.61 -15.89
N VAL A 72 15.07 -1.93 -16.75
CA VAL A 72 15.46 -1.83 -18.15
C VAL A 72 16.69 -0.95 -18.34
N LEU A 73 16.82 0.04 -17.48
CA LEU A 73 17.97 0.93 -17.58
C LEU A 73 19.23 0.30 -17.04
#